data_f14cf0ad3982f9a73fb5d301031239d2
#
_entry.id   f14cf0ad3982f9a73fb5d301031239d2
#
_cell.length_a   1.000
_cell.length_b   1.000
_cell.length_c   1.000
_cell.angle_alpha   90.00
_cell.angle_beta   90.00
_cell.angle_gamma   90.00
#
_symmetry.space_group_name_H-M   'P 1'
#
loop_
_entity.id
_entity.type
_entity.pdbx_description
1 polymer ?
#
loop_
_entity_poly.entity_id
_entity_poly.type
_entity_poly.pdbx_seq_one_letter_code
_entity_poly.pdbx_strand_id
1 'polypeptide(L)'
;MAPGTELRQGIDDIIRARSGALIVIGEPAELEFMFSGGMRLDLDFSPQLLYELAKMDGAIILDTELKRLAHANVQLMPDPAIPSAETGTRHRTAERVAKQTGALVISISQQRETVTLFMGERRYQLDPIADVLAKTNQAVATVETYRQRLEQVLTRLTALEFQNAVMLDDVLVVLQRTELTTRMAAEVERDYVELGSEGRLIRIRLEELTADVPREKGAVIFDYHADGAEGTVERTLERLSTLTYQQLLESEELAEVLGYPRTVNPLDYAVTPRGLRVLWQIPRLPDNVARRVVENLESLEVILRASGRELEAVEGVGQARAREIREGLRRLQEHNLVDRYLQL
;
A
#
# COMPACT_ATOMS: atom_id res chain seq x y z
N MET A 1 15.15 -4.85 10.92
CA MET A 1 14.68 -5.85 11.90
C MET A 1 13.47 -6.67 11.40
N ALA A 2 13.13 -6.52 10.15
CA ALA A 2 12.07 -7.32 9.52
C ALA A 2 12.44 -8.82 9.49
N PRO A 3 11.47 -9.74 9.56
CA PRO A 3 11.68 -11.18 9.35
C PRO A 3 12.45 -11.47 8.06
N GLY A 4 13.35 -12.45 8.12
CA GLY A 4 14.27 -12.79 7.04
C GLY A 4 15.61 -12.04 7.04
N THR A 5 15.81 -11.08 7.95
CA THR A 5 17.14 -10.50 8.18
C THR A 5 17.93 -11.31 9.20
N GLU A 6 19.25 -11.36 9.04
CA GLU A 6 20.14 -12.10 9.96
C GLU A 6 20.01 -11.60 11.41
N LEU A 7 19.91 -10.29 11.63
CA LEU A 7 19.69 -9.74 12.97
C LEU A 7 18.39 -10.23 13.59
N ARG A 8 17.31 -10.25 12.81
CA ARG A 8 16.01 -10.75 13.28
C ARG A 8 16.07 -12.23 13.60
N GLN A 9 16.73 -13.02 12.80
CA GLN A 9 16.94 -14.46 13.07
C GLN A 9 17.64 -14.68 14.41
N GLY A 10 18.73 -13.96 14.68
CA GLY A 10 19.42 -14.04 15.98
C GLY A 10 18.54 -13.63 17.17
N ILE A 11 17.73 -12.59 17.00
CA ILE A 11 16.76 -12.16 18.03
C ILE A 11 15.70 -13.24 18.28
N ASP A 12 15.13 -13.82 17.20
CA ASP A 12 14.13 -14.89 17.33
C ASP A 12 14.70 -16.13 17.99
N ASP A 13 15.98 -16.47 17.76
CA ASP A 13 16.67 -17.57 18.45
C ASP A 13 16.85 -17.28 19.95
N ILE A 14 17.17 -16.03 20.33
CA ILE A 14 17.26 -15.59 21.73
C ILE A 14 15.89 -15.70 22.42
N ILE A 15 14.81 -15.27 21.76
CA ILE A 15 13.44 -15.36 22.30
C ILE A 15 13.03 -16.83 22.48
N ARG A 16 13.23 -17.68 21.45
CA ARG A 16 12.91 -19.12 21.52
C ARG A 16 13.64 -19.83 22.65
N ALA A 17 14.87 -19.42 22.92
CA ALA A 17 15.65 -19.96 24.05
C ALA A 17 15.22 -19.38 25.42
N ARG A 18 14.23 -18.48 25.45
CA ARG A 18 13.80 -17.76 26.65
C ARG A 18 14.95 -17.05 27.35
N SER A 19 15.88 -16.50 26.57
CA SER A 19 17.00 -15.70 27.07
C SER A 19 16.67 -14.24 26.97
N GLY A 20 17.30 -13.42 27.81
CA GLY A 20 17.24 -11.96 27.66
C GLY A 20 18.54 -11.44 27.06
N ALA A 21 18.49 -10.36 26.31
CA ALA A 21 19.69 -9.72 25.75
C ALA A 21 19.61 -8.21 25.80
N LEU A 22 20.77 -7.57 25.80
CA LEU A 22 20.96 -6.14 25.57
C LEU A 22 21.93 -5.99 24.41
N ILE A 23 21.46 -5.42 23.30
CA ILE A 23 22.25 -5.26 22.08
C ILE A 23 22.29 -3.77 21.74
N VAL A 24 23.49 -3.22 21.51
CA VAL A 24 23.68 -1.84 21.08
C VAL A 24 24.25 -1.84 19.67
N ILE A 25 23.63 -1.10 18.81
CA ILE A 25 24.07 -0.89 17.43
C ILE A 25 24.58 0.55 17.32
N GLY A 26 25.88 0.70 17.12
CA GLY A 26 26.52 2.00 17.07
C GLY A 26 28.00 1.86 16.80
N GLU A 27 28.68 2.99 16.61
CA GLU A 27 30.13 2.99 16.43
C GLU A 27 30.82 2.66 17.77
N PRO A 28 31.59 1.55 17.84
CA PRO A 28 32.17 1.10 19.12
C PRO A 28 33.03 2.16 19.80
N ALA A 29 33.82 2.92 19.03
CA ALA A 29 34.68 3.97 19.55
C ALA A 29 33.90 5.10 20.26
N GLU A 30 32.67 5.38 19.82
CA GLU A 30 31.82 6.39 20.44
C GLU A 30 31.11 5.89 21.71
N LEU A 31 31.11 4.58 21.94
CA LEU A 31 30.44 3.94 23.08
C LEU A 31 31.39 3.51 24.19
N GLU A 32 32.70 3.38 23.92
CA GLU A 32 33.71 2.84 24.85
C GLU A 32 33.78 3.62 26.18
N PHE A 33 33.46 4.90 26.21
CA PHE A 33 33.50 5.72 27.43
C PHE A 33 32.57 5.24 28.54
N MET A 34 31.54 4.45 28.19
CA MET A 34 30.58 3.89 29.16
C MET A 34 30.77 2.40 29.40
N PHE A 35 31.82 1.78 28.84
CA PHE A 35 32.07 0.36 29.03
C PHE A 35 32.76 0.09 30.36
N SER A 36 32.31 -0.93 31.07
CA SER A 36 32.98 -1.49 32.22
C SER A 36 33.14 -3.00 32.01
N GLY A 37 34.38 -3.44 31.86
CA GLY A 37 34.66 -4.85 31.53
C GLY A 37 34.25 -5.22 30.10
N GLY A 38 34.04 -6.51 29.88
CA GLY A 38 33.66 -7.03 28.55
C GLY A 38 34.86 -7.57 27.77
N MET A 39 34.57 -8.15 26.62
CA MET A 39 35.53 -8.75 25.69
C MET A 39 35.44 -8.05 24.33
N ARG A 40 36.57 -7.62 23.82
CA ARG A 40 36.68 -7.20 22.43
C ARG A 40 36.79 -8.43 21.55
N LEU A 41 35.89 -8.57 20.60
CA LEU A 41 35.80 -9.75 19.74
C LEU A 41 36.21 -9.46 18.31
N ASP A 42 35.63 -8.41 17.73
CA ASP A 42 35.86 -7.95 16.36
C ASP A 42 35.68 -9.08 15.32
N LEU A 43 34.58 -9.82 15.47
CA LEU A 43 34.21 -10.97 14.64
C LEU A 43 33.13 -10.60 13.62
N ASP A 44 33.08 -11.33 12.51
CA ASP A 44 31.95 -11.19 11.57
C ASP A 44 30.63 -11.58 12.22
N PHE A 45 29.60 -10.79 11.94
CA PHE A 45 28.27 -11.01 12.49
C PHE A 45 27.66 -12.32 11.95
N SER A 46 27.06 -13.11 12.84
CA SER A 46 26.15 -14.17 12.46
C SER A 46 25.04 -14.32 13.51
N PRO A 47 23.82 -14.77 13.11
CA PRO A 47 22.71 -15.01 14.03
C PRO A 47 23.07 -15.97 15.16
N GLN A 48 23.82 -17.03 14.85
CA GLN A 48 24.25 -18.03 15.82
C GLN A 48 25.20 -17.44 16.84
N LEU A 49 26.18 -16.63 16.40
CA LEU A 49 27.14 -15.98 17.29
C LEU A 49 26.42 -15.00 18.22
N LEU A 50 25.47 -14.22 17.70
CA LEU A 50 24.63 -13.32 18.50
C LEU A 50 23.88 -14.10 19.59
N TYR A 51 23.25 -15.21 19.22
CA TYR A 51 22.54 -16.09 20.16
C TYR A 51 23.47 -16.66 21.25
N GLU A 52 24.65 -17.15 20.89
CA GLU A 52 25.61 -17.69 21.87
C GLU A 52 26.10 -16.62 22.85
N LEU A 53 26.39 -15.41 22.36
CA LEU A 53 26.82 -14.30 23.18
C LEU A 53 25.70 -13.75 24.08
N ALA A 54 24.46 -13.88 23.68
CA ALA A 54 23.31 -13.47 24.48
C ALA A 54 23.08 -14.33 25.73
N LYS A 55 23.75 -15.50 25.83
CA LYS A 55 23.75 -16.33 27.03
C LYS A 55 24.64 -15.76 28.13
N MET A 56 25.55 -14.86 27.77
CA MET A 56 26.38 -14.15 28.74
C MET A 56 25.61 -12.98 29.34
N ASP A 57 25.94 -12.60 30.54
CA ASP A 57 25.47 -11.34 31.12
C ASP A 57 26.15 -10.16 30.43
N GLY A 58 25.51 -9.00 30.44
CA GLY A 58 26.04 -7.77 29.80
C GLY A 58 25.49 -7.51 28.41
N ALA A 59 26.03 -6.47 27.79
CA ALA A 59 25.63 -6.00 26.47
C ALA A 59 26.51 -6.59 25.37
N ILE A 60 25.90 -6.69 24.18
CA ILE A 60 26.57 -7.04 22.93
C ILE A 60 26.57 -5.76 22.07
N ILE A 61 27.75 -5.42 21.54
CA ILE A 61 27.94 -4.22 20.72
C ILE A 61 28.16 -4.64 19.27
N LEU A 62 27.31 -4.16 18.38
CA LEU A 62 27.39 -4.33 16.94
C LEU A 62 27.78 -3.00 16.28
N ASP A 63 28.49 -3.09 15.18
CA ASP A 63 28.74 -1.92 14.34
C ASP A 63 27.44 -1.41 13.67
N THR A 64 27.49 -0.20 13.15
CA THR A 64 26.35 0.46 12.50
C THR A 64 25.88 -0.25 11.22
N GLU A 65 26.79 -0.98 10.55
CA GLU A 65 26.48 -1.73 9.32
C GLU A 65 25.94 -3.14 9.58
N LEU A 66 25.90 -3.59 10.85
CA LEU A 66 25.49 -4.94 11.27
C LEU A 66 26.36 -6.04 10.65
N LYS A 67 27.62 -5.74 10.36
CA LYS A 67 28.57 -6.71 9.77
C LYS A 67 29.48 -7.32 10.83
N ARG A 68 29.75 -6.59 11.90
CA ARG A 68 30.72 -7.01 12.90
C ARG A 68 30.15 -6.98 14.31
N LEU A 69 30.52 -7.98 15.06
CA LEU A 69 30.36 -8.09 16.51
C LEU A 69 31.60 -7.53 17.16
N ALA A 70 31.54 -6.30 17.67
CA ALA A 70 32.69 -5.60 18.20
C ALA A 70 33.04 -6.06 19.63
N HIS A 71 32.04 -6.08 20.52
CA HIS A 71 32.25 -6.44 21.93
C HIS A 71 31.08 -7.30 22.45
N ALA A 72 31.35 -8.11 23.47
CA ALA A 72 30.35 -8.86 24.24
C ALA A 72 30.66 -8.83 25.74
N ASN A 73 29.63 -9.20 26.53
CA ASN A 73 29.69 -9.21 28.00
C ASN A 73 30.10 -7.83 28.58
N VAL A 74 29.68 -6.74 27.94
CA VAL A 74 29.99 -5.38 28.38
C VAL A 74 28.97 -4.93 29.42
N GLN A 75 29.43 -4.46 30.57
CA GLN A 75 28.58 -3.74 31.49
C GLN A 75 28.53 -2.26 31.06
N LEU A 76 27.35 -1.82 30.64
CA LEU A 76 27.14 -0.44 30.24
C LEU A 76 26.83 0.44 31.46
N MET A 77 27.55 1.55 31.59
CA MET A 77 27.44 2.52 32.68
C MET A 77 26.98 3.89 32.14
N PRO A 78 25.71 4.01 31.70
CA PRO A 78 25.17 5.32 31.28
C PRO A 78 25.00 6.23 32.49
N ASP A 79 24.93 7.54 32.23
CA ASP A 79 24.71 8.55 33.28
C ASP A 79 23.42 8.24 34.07
N PRO A 80 23.53 8.01 35.38
CA PRO A 80 22.37 7.73 36.24
C PRO A 80 21.39 8.92 36.35
N ALA A 81 21.81 10.13 36.06
CA ALA A 81 20.97 11.34 36.06
C ALA A 81 19.95 11.35 34.91
N ILE A 82 20.19 10.58 33.84
CA ILE A 82 19.23 10.46 32.72
C ILE A 82 17.97 9.75 33.21
N PRO A 83 16.78 10.42 33.10
CA PRO A 83 15.53 9.83 33.55
C PRO A 83 15.14 8.62 32.71
N SER A 84 14.55 7.60 33.36
CA SER A 84 14.05 6.42 32.70
C SER A 84 12.70 6.05 33.29
N ALA A 85 11.72 5.74 32.43
CA ALA A 85 10.40 5.23 32.80
C ALA A 85 10.39 3.70 33.01
N GLU A 86 11.47 3.00 32.64
CA GLU A 86 11.56 1.55 32.68
C GLU A 86 11.86 1.00 34.09
N THR A 87 11.24 -0.10 34.44
CA THR A 87 11.38 -0.72 35.77
C THR A 87 12.48 -1.79 35.84
N GLY A 88 12.74 -2.49 34.72
CA GLY A 88 13.78 -3.54 34.64
C GLY A 88 15.17 -2.94 34.42
N THR A 89 16.20 -3.52 35.07
CA THR A 89 17.58 -3.03 34.97
C THR A 89 18.08 -2.97 33.52
N ARG A 90 17.84 -4.02 32.73
CA ARG A 90 18.28 -4.10 31.34
C ARG A 90 17.56 -3.04 30.47
N HIS A 91 16.24 -2.87 30.61
CA HIS A 91 15.47 -1.88 29.87
C HIS A 91 15.84 -0.45 30.28
N ARG A 92 16.07 -0.21 31.56
CA ARG A 92 16.53 1.08 32.09
C ARG A 92 17.89 1.48 31.52
N THR A 93 18.81 0.52 31.48
CA THR A 93 20.13 0.73 30.87
C THR A 93 19.99 1.00 29.39
N ALA A 94 19.14 0.23 28.67
CA ALA A 94 18.88 0.42 27.25
C ALA A 94 18.36 1.83 26.93
N GLU A 95 17.33 2.29 27.67
CA GLU A 95 16.76 3.62 27.50
C GLU A 95 17.77 4.73 27.74
N ARG A 96 18.56 4.64 28.83
CA ARG A 96 19.58 5.64 29.15
C ARG A 96 20.70 5.70 28.13
N VAL A 97 21.20 4.53 27.67
CA VAL A 97 22.21 4.46 26.61
C VAL A 97 21.69 5.09 25.33
N ALA A 98 20.47 4.76 24.90
CA ALA A 98 19.87 5.32 23.70
C ALA A 98 19.74 6.86 23.80
N LYS A 99 19.28 7.39 24.95
CA LYS A 99 19.17 8.84 25.18
C LYS A 99 20.51 9.53 25.21
N GLN A 100 21.53 8.92 25.79
CA GLN A 100 22.85 9.50 25.93
C GLN A 100 23.64 9.55 24.62
N THR A 101 23.51 8.53 23.78
CA THR A 101 24.36 8.31 22.60
C THR A 101 23.62 8.50 21.27
N GLY A 102 22.29 8.40 21.26
CA GLY A 102 21.50 8.32 20.02
C GLY A 102 21.59 6.97 19.30
N ALA A 103 22.38 6.00 19.83
CA ALA A 103 22.51 4.67 19.26
C ALA A 103 21.19 3.89 19.34
N LEU A 104 20.99 2.94 18.41
CA LEU A 104 19.87 2.01 18.47
C LEU A 104 20.18 0.92 19.50
N VAL A 105 19.34 0.82 20.52
CA VAL A 105 19.50 -0.17 21.59
C VAL A 105 18.30 -1.13 21.57
N ILE A 106 18.59 -2.43 21.55
CA ILE A 106 17.61 -3.50 21.54
C ILE A 106 17.66 -4.20 22.91
N SER A 107 16.53 -4.21 23.61
CA SER A 107 16.38 -4.95 24.87
C SER A 107 15.39 -6.08 24.70
N ILE A 108 15.83 -7.31 24.98
CA ILE A 108 15.00 -8.52 24.95
C ILE A 108 14.68 -8.92 26.37
N SER A 109 13.39 -8.99 26.70
CA SER A 109 12.92 -9.41 28.00
C SER A 109 12.77 -10.93 28.07
N GLN A 110 13.52 -11.56 28.96
CA GLN A 110 13.41 -13.00 29.23
C GLN A 110 12.01 -13.38 29.75
N GLN A 111 11.43 -12.57 30.65
CA GLN A 111 10.17 -12.89 31.31
C GLN A 111 8.95 -12.65 30.41
N ARG A 112 8.99 -11.61 29.58
CA ARG A 112 7.85 -11.17 28.75
C ARG A 112 7.97 -11.65 27.30
N GLU A 113 9.09 -12.21 26.90
CA GLU A 113 9.41 -12.61 25.53
C GLU A 113 9.21 -11.44 24.54
N THR A 114 9.41 -10.20 25.01
CA THR A 114 9.22 -8.97 24.23
C THR A 114 10.53 -8.35 23.84
N VAL A 115 10.57 -7.77 22.65
CA VAL A 115 11.69 -6.99 22.12
C VAL A 115 11.31 -5.52 22.15
N THR A 116 12.12 -4.71 22.81
CA THR A 116 11.93 -3.27 22.86
C THR A 116 13.13 -2.57 22.24
N LEU A 117 12.85 -1.63 21.32
CA LEU A 117 13.83 -0.79 20.65
C LEU A 117 13.83 0.60 21.31
N PHE A 118 15.04 1.12 21.55
CA PHE A 118 15.23 2.47 22.05
C PHE A 118 16.17 3.21 21.11
N MET A 119 15.81 4.44 20.72
CA MET A 119 16.64 5.32 19.89
C MET A 119 16.36 6.77 20.27
N GLY A 120 17.31 7.43 20.91
CA GLY A 120 17.11 8.75 21.53
C GLY A 120 15.93 8.67 22.53
N GLU A 121 14.94 9.54 22.38
CA GLU A 121 13.74 9.56 23.23
C GLU A 121 12.64 8.57 22.76
N ARG A 122 12.83 7.90 21.62
CA ARG A 122 11.84 7.01 21.04
C ARG A 122 11.98 5.61 21.61
N ARG A 123 10.82 5.06 21.99
CA ARG A 123 10.66 3.66 22.43
C ARG A 123 9.66 2.97 21.52
N TYR A 124 10.04 1.82 21.00
CA TYR A 124 9.17 0.98 20.19
C TYR A 124 9.25 -0.48 20.64
N GLN A 125 8.11 -1.09 20.95
CA GLN A 125 8.03 -2.51 21.26
C GLN A 125 7.58 -3.27 20.04
N LEU A 126 8.33 -4.29 19.63
CA LEU A 126 7.95 -5.15 18.51
C LEU A 126 6.78 -6.04 18.92
N ASP A 127 5.76 -6.06 18.08
CA ASP A 127 4.67 -7.03 18.20
C ASP A 127 5.14 -8.43 17.78
N PRO A 128 4.57 -9.51 18.36
CA PRO A 128 4.80 -10.87 17.88
C PRO A 128 4.42 -11.00 16.40
N ILE A 129 5.25 -11.69 15.62
CA ILE A 129 5.00 -11.85 14.16
C ILE A 129 3.61 -12.45 13.90
N ALA A 130 3.18 -13.42 14.73
CA ALA A 130 1.86 -14.03 14.59
C ALA A 130 0.71 -13.01 14.70
N ASP A 131 0.83 -12.04 15.61
CA ASP A 131 -0.18 -11.00 15.80
C ASP A 131 -0.19 -10.02 14.64
N VAL A 132 1.00 -9.62 14.14
CA VAL A 132 1.12 -8.78 12.94
C VAL A 132 0.54 -9.49 11.73
N LEU A 133 0.86 -10.78 11.53
CA LEU A 133 0.27 -11.60 10.46
C LEU A 133 -1.26 -11.69 10.56
N ALA A 134 -1.80 -11.91 11.75
CA ALA A 134 -3.25 -11.97 11.94
C ALA A 134 -3.93 -10.64 11.61
N LYS A 135 -3.38 -9.52 12.09
CA LYS A 135 -3.88 -8.17 11.78
C LYS A 135 -3.82 -7.87 10.28
N THR A 136 -2.69 -8.18 9.64
CA THR A 136 -2.49 -7.91 8.21
C THR A 136 -3.41 -8.78 7.35
N ASN A 137 -3.61 -10.06 7.69
CA ASN A 137 -4.58 -10.92 6.99
C ASN A 137 -6.02 -10.40 7.12
N GLN A 138 -6.40 -9.89 8.30
CA GLN A 138 -7.71 -9.26 8.49
C GLN A 138 -7.85 -7.99 7.65
N ALA A 139 -6.81 -7.18 7.56
CA ALA A 139 -6.79 -5.98 6.73
C ALA A 139 -6.91 -6.32 5.23
N VAL A 140 -6.22 -7.37 4.75
CA VAL A 140 -6.37 -7.88 3.37
C VAL A 140 -7.82 -8.32 3.09
N ALA A 141 -8.46 -9.06 4.00
CA ALA A 141 -9.87 -9.45 3.86
C ALA A 141 -10.80 -8.22 3.77
N THR A 142 -10.44 -7.12 4.43
CA THR A 142 -11.15 -5.85 4.26
C THR A 142 -10.96 -5.28 2.85
N VAL A 143 -9.74 -5.28 2.32
CA VAL A 143 -9.47 -4.85 0.92
C VAL A 143 -10.25 -5.71 -0.07
N GLU A 144 -10.33 -7.04 0.13
CA GLU A 144 -11.15 -7.93 -0.69
C GLU A 144 -12.64 -7.51 -0.70
N THR A 145 -13.17 -7.13 0.45
CA THR A 145 -14.55 -6.64 0.57
C THR A 145 -14.74 -5.32 -0.21
N TYR A 146 -13.78 -4.39 -0.11
CA TYR A 146 -13.81 -3.14 -0.88
C TYR A 146 -13.73 -3.42 -2.38
N ARG A 147 -12.86 -4.36 -2.79
CA ARG A 147 -12.73 -4.78 -4.19
C ARG A 147 -14.03 -5.36 -4.74
N GLN A 148 -14.69 -6.26 -4.02
CA GLN A 148 -15.98 -6.82 -4.43
C GLN A 148 -17.05 -5.74 -4.62
N ARG A 149 -17.11 -4.76 -3.69
CA ARG A 149 -18.04 -3.62 -3.83
C ARG A 149 -17.69 -2.73 -5.02
N LEU A 150 -16.40 -2.54 -5.30
CA LEU A 150 -15.95 -1.80 -6.48
C LEU A 150 -16.38 -2.52 -7.76
N GLU A 151 -16.19 -3.83 -7.87
CA GLU A 151 -16.62 -4.63 -9.01
C GLU A 151 -18.13 -4.53 -9.27
N GLN A 152 -18.94 -4.55 -8.22
CA GLN A 152 -20.39 -4.38 -8.33
C GLN A 152 -20.76 -3.02 -8.94
N VAL A 153 -20.17 -1.93 -8.47
CA VAL A 153 -20.49 -0.59 -9.00
C VAL A 153 -19.91 -0.37 -10.39
N LEU A 154 -18.76 -0.96 -10.72
CA LEU A 154 -18.20 -0.95 -12.08
C LEU A 154 -19.07 -1.70 -13.08
N THR A 155 -19.58 -2.87 -12.70
CA THR A 155 -20.51 -3.65 -13.53
C THR A 155 -21.81 -2.87 -13.78
N ARG A 156 -22.35 -2.24 -12.73
CA ARG A 156 -23.53 -1.37 -12.87
C ARG A 156 -23.25 -0.18 -13.78
N LEU A 157 -22.12 0.51 -13.61
CA LEU A 157 -21.73 1.64 -14.46
C LEU A 157 -21.64 1.20 -15.93
N THR A 158 -20.99 0.06 -16.21
CA THR A 158 -20.91 -0.50 -17.57
C THR A 158 -22.29 -0.73 -18.18
N ALA A 159 -23.24 -1.25 -17.40
CA ALA A 159 -24.61 -1.46 -17.86
C ALA A 159 -25.31 -0.13 -18.23
N LEU A 160 -25.13 0.91 -17.42
CA LEU A 160 -25.70 2.23 -17.66
C LEU A 160 -25.05 2.93 -18.87
N GLU A 161 -23.73 2.74 -19.05
CA GLU A 161 -23.01 3.26 -20.23
C GLU A 161 -23.55 2.71 -21.55
N PHE A 162 -23.79 1.40 -21.63
CA PHE A 162 -24.40 0.79 -22.83
C PHE A 162 -25.86 1.22 -23.05
N GLN A 163 -26.55 1.66 -22.01
CA GLN A 163 -27.93 2.17 -22.09
C GLN A 163 -28.00 3.68 -22.33
N ASN A 164 -26.86 4.37 -22.32
CA ASN A 164 -26.77 5.84 -22.33
C ASN A 164 -27.64 6.47 -21.22
N ALA A 165 -27.60 5.92 -20.04
CA ALA A 165 -28.45 6.28 -18.89
C ALA A 165 -27.63 6.56 -17.62
N VAL A 166 -26.38 7.03 -17.77
CA VAL A 166 -25.48 7.30 -16.65
C VAL A 166 -25.85 8.62 -15.99
N MET A 167 -26.04 8.58 -14.67
CA MET A 167 -26.13 9.80 -13.84
C MET A 167 -24.77 10.10 -13.20
N LEU A 168 -24.53 11.37 -12.88
CA LEU A 168 -23.28 11.79 -12.24
C LEU A 168 -23.04 11.03 -10.94
N ASP A 169 -24.07 10.78 -10.16
CA ASP A 169 -23.98 10.00 -8.91
C ASP A 169 -23.42 8.59 -9.13
N ASP A 170 -23.79 7.88 -10.19
CA ASP A 170 -23.25 6.56 -10.53
C ASP A 170 -21.72 6.63 -10.75
N VAL A 171 -21.23 7.70 -11.36
CA VAL A 171 -19.81 7.95 -11.59
C VAL A 171 -19.09 8.26 -10.27
N LEU A 172 -19.67 9.13 -9.45
CA LEU A 172 -19.09 9.52 -8.15
C LEU A 172 -18.97 8.32 -7.20
N VAL A 173 -19.95 7.43 -7.20
CA VAL A 173 -19.88 6.18 -6.42
C VAL A 173 -18.70 5.32 -6.87
N VAL A 174 -18.46 5.17 -8.16
CA VAL A 174 -17.29 4.42 -8.67
C VAL A 174 -15.99 5.11 -8.27
N LEU A 175 -15.90 6.43 -8.44
CA LEU A 175 -14.72 7.21 -8.07
C LEU A 175 -14.40 7.10 -6.58
N GLN A 176 -15.43 7.20 -5.73
CA GLN A 176 -15.33 6.99 -4.29
C GLN A 176 -14.78 5.59 -3.96
N ARG A 177 -15.35 4.55 -4.57
CA ARG A 177 -14.94 3.16 -4.30
C ARG A 177 -13.52 2.87 -4.76
N THR A 178 -13.09 3.40 -5.92
CA THR A 178 -11.70 3.26 -6.38
C THR A 178 -10.72 3.92 -5.41
N GLU A 179 -11.04 5.14 -4.92
CA GLU A 179 -10.18 5.87 -3.98
C GLU A 179 -10.11 5.16 -2.62
N LEU A 180 -11.25 4.72 -2.07
CA LEU A 180 -11.29 3.99 -0.81
C LEU A 180 -10.49 2.67 -0.90
N THR A 181 -10.63 1.92 -2.00
CA THR A 181 -9.85 0.69 -2.22
C THR A 181 -8.35 0.98 -2.27
N THR A 182 -7.95 2.06 -2.96
CA THR A 182 -6.54 2.50 -3.03
C THR A 182 -5.99 2.83 -1.64
N ARG A 183 -6.73 3.57 -0.80
CA ARG A 183 -6.30 3.97 0.54
C ARG A 183 -6.18 2.78 1.49
N MET A 184 -7.17 1.89 1.47
CA MET A 184 -7.12 0.67 2.28
C MET A 184 -5.92 -0.21 1.91
N ALA A 185 -5.64 -0.34 0.61
CA ALA A 185 -4.45 -1.07 0.15
C ALA A 185 -3.14 -0.43 0.65
N ALA A 186 -3.04 0.90 0.57
CA ALA A 186 -1.86 1.62 1.05
C ALA A 186 -1.67 1.53 2.59
N GLU A 187 -2.74 1.37 3.37
CA GLU A 187 -2.64 1.08 4.81
C GLU A 187 -2.06 -0.31 5.05
N VAL A 188 -2.56 -1.33 4.34
CA VAL A 188 -2.04 -2.70 4.43
C VAL A 188 -0.58 -2.76 3.98
N GLU A 189 -0.21 -1.99 2.95
CA GLU A 189 1.18 -1.89 2.47
C GLU A 189 2.16 -1.42 3.54
N ARG A 190 1.77 -0.49 4.38
CA ARG A 190 2.60 -0.02 5.50
C ARG A 190 2.79 -1.09 6.56
N ASP A 191 1.75 -1.85 6.86
CA ASP A 191 1.77 -2.87 7.90
C ASP A 191 2.59 -4.10 7.48
N TYR A 192 2.52 -4.52 6.19
CA TYR A 192 3.25 -5.71 5.77
C TYR A 192 4.77 -5.51 5.69
N VAL A 193 5.27 -4.29 5.61
CA VAL A 193 6.73 -4.01 5.63
C VAL A 193 7.37 -4.59 6.90
N GLU A 194 6.65 -4.60 8.00
CA GLU A 194 7.12 -5.19 9.26
C GLU A 194 7.27 -6.73 9.19
N LEU A 195 6.56 -7.39 8.26
CA LEU A 195 6.56 -8.84 8.10
C LEU A 195 7.75 -9.36 7.28
N GLY A 196 8.49 -8.50 6.57
CA GLY A 196 9.64 -8.90 5.76
C GLY A 196 9.33 -10.09 4.83
N SER A 197 10.11 -11.17 4.94
CA SER A 197 9.92 -12.39 4.12
C SER A 197 8.56 -13.07 4.33
N GLU A 198 8.00 -13.01 5.54
CA GLU A 198 6.71 -13.62 5.88
C GLU A 198 5.54 -12.87 5.22
N GLY A 199 5.71 -11.59 4.89
CA GLY A 199 4.70 -10.78 4.20
C GLY A 199 4.60 -11.03 2.67
N ARG A 200 5.45 -11.87 2.08
CA ARG A 200 5.51 -12.08 0.62
C ARG A 200 4.18 -12.48 0.00
N LEU A 201 3.47 -13.43 0.59
CA LEU A 201 2.17 -13.91 0.06
C LEU A 201 1.09 -12.84 0.19
N ILE A 202 1.12 -12.09 1.28
CA ILE A 202 0.22 -10.95 1.51
C ILE A 202 0.41 -9.89 0.43
N ARG A 203 1.66 -9.55 0.11
CA ARG A 203 1.98 -8.59 -0.94
C ARG A 203 1.45 -9.03 -2.30
N ILE A 204 1.71 -10.28 -2.71
CA ILE A 204 1.22 -10.81 -3.98
C ILE A 204 -0.31 -10.71 -4.06
N ARG A 205 -1.00 -11.07 -2.98
CA ARG A 205 -2.47 -10.98 -2.93
C ARG A 205 -2.96 -9.53 -3.02
N LEU A 206 -2.30 -8.61 -2.33
CA LEU A 206 -2.67 -7.21 -2.38
C LEU A 206 -2.44 -6.60 -3.77
N GLU A 207 -1.30 -6.92 -4.39
CA GLU A 207 -1.00 -6.52 -5.77
C GLU A 207 -2.06 -7.06 -6.75
N GLU A 208 -2.48 -8.32 -6.62
CA GLU A 208 -3.53 -8.93 -7.44
C GLU A 208 -4.89 -8.21 -7.27
N LEU A 209 -5.27 -7.89 -6.03
CA LEU A 209 -6.53 -7.21 -5.72
C LEU A 209 -6.60 -5.77 -6.23
N THR A 210 -5.46 -5.12 -6.43
CA THR A 210 -5.41 -3.67 -6.70
C THR A 210 -4.80 -3.31 -8.06
N ALA A 211 -4.28 -4.27 -8.83
CA ALA A 211 -3.51 -4.05 -10.05
C ALA A 211 -4.21 -3.16 -11.09
N ASP A 212 -5.51 -3.29 -11.25
CA ASP A 212 -6.32 -2.56 -12.23
C ASP A 212 -7.00 -1.31 -11.67
N VAL A 213 -7.07 -1.14 -10.34
CA VAL A 213 -7.78 -0.02 -9.69
C VAL A 213 -7.26 1.36 -10.14
N PRO A 214 -5.94 1.62 -10.26
CA PRO A 214 -5.44 2.90 -10.76
C PRO A 214 -5.86 3.18 -12.20
N ARG A 215 -5.89 2.14 -13.05
CA ARG A 215 -6.30 2.23 -14.46
C ARG A 215 -7.79 2.57 -14.56
N GLU A 216 -8.64 1.85 -13.82
CA GLU A 216 -10.09 2.11 -13.77
C GLU A 216 -10.38 3.53 -13.26
N LYS A 217 -9.72 3.96 -12.18
CA LYS A 217 -9.85 5.33 -11.65
C LYS A 217 -9.52 6.38 -12.69
N GLY A 218 -8.37 6.22 -13.38
CA GLY A 218 -7.94 7.13 -14.43
C GLY A 218 -8.93 7.15 -15.61
N ALA A 219 -9.50 6.00 -15.99
CA ALA A 219 -10.48 5.91 -17.07
C ALA A 219 -11.81 6.62 -16.71
N VAL A 220 -12.29 6.44 -15.48
CA VAL A 220 -13.49 7.12 -15.00
C VAL A 220 -13.30 8.65 -15.03
N ILE A 221 -12.15 9.14 -14.54
CA ILE A 221 -11.84 10.57 -14.57
C ILE A 221 -11.79 11.05 -16.03
N PHE A 222 -11.09 10.33 -16.90
CA PHE A 222 -10.99 10.68 -18.32
C PHE A 222 -12.36 10.75 -19.00
N ASP A 223 -13.24 9.76 -18.75
CA ASP A 223 -14.54 9.66 -19.40
C ASP A 223 -15.54 10.72 -18.93
N TYR A 224 -15.43 11.17 -17.68
CA TYR A 224 -16.48 11.94 -17.04
C TYR A 224 -16.07 13.33 -16.51
N HIS A 225 -14.80 13.75 -16.62
CA HIS A 225 -14.41 15.10 -16.18
C HIS A 225 -15.11 16.17 -17.02
N ALA A 226 -15.69 17.19 -16.35
CA ALA A 226 -16.50 18.21 -17.02
C ALA A 226 -15.71 19.03 -18.05
N ASP A 227 -14.45 19.40 -17.74
CA ASP A 227 -13.60 20.22 -18.62
C ASP A 227 -12.93 19.43 -19.77
N GLY A 228 -13.29 18.16 -19.94
CA GLY A 228 -12.65 17.29 -20.92
C GLY A 228 -11.53 16.43 -20.33
N ALA A 229 -10.85 15.67 -21.18
CA ALA A 229 -9.94 14.63 -20.76
C ALA A 229 -8.47 15.07 -20.67
N GLU A 230 -8.06 16.06 -21.48
CA GLU A 230 -6.67 16.42 -21.67
C GLU A 230 -6.08 17.16 -20.46
N GLY A 231 -5.04 16.57 -19.83
CA GLY A 231 -4.35 17.16 -18.67
C GLY A 231 -5.16 17.26 -17.38
N THR A 232 -6.38 16.68 -17.33
CA THR A 232 -7.24 16.74 -16.14
C THR A 232 -7.04 15.53 -15.20
N VAL A 233 -6.64 14.39 -15.74
CA VAL A 233 -6.55 13.12 -14.97
C VAL A 233 -5.57 13.25 -13.82
N GLU A 234 -4.33 13.70 -14.07
CA GLU A 234 -3.29 13.83 -13.05
C GLU A 234 -3.69 14.82 -11.96
N ARG A 235 -4.20 16.00 -12.34
CA ARG A 235 -4.69 17.00 -11.38
C ARG A 235 -5.84 16.50 -10.52
N THR A 236 -6.75 15.77 -11.13
CA THR A 236 -7.90 15.18 -10.41
C THR A 236 -7.44 14.09 -9.45
N LEU A 237 -6.49 13.24 -9.84
CA LEU A 237 -5.89 12.23 -8.96
C LEU A 237 -5.19 12.87 -7.76
N GLU A 238 -4.43 13.96 -7.96
CA GLU A 238 -3.81 14.71 -6.87
C GLU A 238 -4.87 15.29 -5.91
N ARG A 239 -5.91 15.94 -6.42
CA ARG A 239 -7.00 16.46 -5.61
C ARG A 239 -7.71 15.36 -4.82
N LEU A 240 -8.02 14.23 -5.44
CA LEU A 240 -8.63 13.08 -4.76
C LEU A 240 -7.76 12.57 -3.60
N SER A 241 -6.44 12.50 -3.79
CA SER A 241 -5.52 12.02 -2.76
C SER A 241 -5.49 12.91 -1.51
N THR A 242 -5.80 14.21 -1.65
CA THR A 242 -5.81 15.19 -0.54
C THR A 242 -7.12 15.24 0.23
N LEU A 243 -8.21 14.68 -0.30
CA LEU A 243 -9.51 14.68 0.39
C LEU A 243 -9.45 13.85 1.69
N THR A 244 -10.11 14.35 2.72
CA THR A 244 -10.34 13.58 3.94
C THR A 244 -11.34 12.44 3.70
N TYR A 245 -11.38 11.46 4.62
CA TYR A 245 -12.35 10.37 4.52
C TYR A 245 -13.80 10.88 4.50
N GLN A 246 -14.12 11.91 5.27
CA GLN A 246 -15.46 12.52 5.28
C GLN A 246 -15.81 13.17 3.95
N GLN A 247 -14.88 13.95 3.37
CA GLN A 247 -15.07 14.58 2.05
C GLN A 247 -15.28 13.54 0.93
N LEU A 248 -14.64 12.38 1.02
CA LEU A 248 -14.87 11.29 0.06
C LEU A 248 -16.28 10.68 0.14
N LEU A 249 -16.99 10.88 1.25
CA LEU A 249 -18.38 10.40 1.41
C LEU A 249 -19.41 11.42 0.90
N GLU A 250 -19.00 12.64 0.60
CA GLU A 250 -19.84 13.73 0.13
C GLU A 250 -19.81 13.82 -1.41
N SER A 251 -20.95 13.53 -2.03
CA SER A 251 -21.05 13.53 -3.52
C SER A 251 -20.73 14.91 -4.11
N GLU A 252 -21.07 16.00 -3.41
CA GLU A 252 -20.79 17.38 -3.88
C GLU A 252 -19.27 17.65 -3.94
N GLU A 253 -18.49 17.19 -2.97
CA GLU A 253 -17.02 17.33 -2.97
C GLU A 253 -16.39 16.54 -4.11
N LEU A 254 -16.87 15.32 -4.36
CA LEU A 254 -16.41 14.50 -5.47
C LEU A 254 -16.82 15.08 -6.83
N ALA A 255 -18.02 15.65 -6.94
CA ALA A 255 -18.47 16.32 -8.13
C ALA A 255 -17.57 17.52 -8.48
N GLU A 256 -17.22 18.33 -7.48
CA GLU A 256 -16.29 19.46 -7.66
C GLU A 256 -14.89 19.00 -8.08
N VAL A 257 -14.41 17.85 -7.58
CA VAL A 257 -13.14 17.27 -8.03
C VAL A 257 -13.18 16.87 -9.49
N LEU A 258 -14.33 16.38 -10.00
CA LEU A 258 -14.56 16.11 -11.42
C LEU A 258 -14.90 17.37 -12.27
N GLY A 259 -14.83 18.58 -11.69
CA GLY A 259 -15.06 19.82 -12.40
C GLY A 259 -16.52 20.26 -12.50
N TYR A 260 -17.45 19.56 -11.83
CA TYR A 260 -18.87 19.97 -11.79
C TYR A 260 -19.10 21.00 -10.70
N PRO A 261 -19.92 22.04 -10.97
CA PRO A 261 -20.23 23.06 -9.95
C PRO A 261 -21.12 22.49 -8.85
N ARG A 262 -20.97 22.97 -7.62
CA ARG A 262 -21.78 22.56 -6.42
C ARG A 262 -23.28 22.77 -6.57
N THR A 263 -23.71 23.53 -7.57
CA THR A 263 -25.14 23.79 -7.87
C THR A 263 -25.81 22.62 -8.57
N VAL A 264 -25.02 21.66 -9.07
CA VAL A 264 -25.53 20.46 -9.74
C VAL A 264 -25.94 19.43 -8.71
N ASN A 265 -27.17 18.91 -8.81
CA ASN A 265 -27.57 17.74 -8.06
C ASN A 265 -27.08 16.48 -8.78
N PRO A 266 -26.12 15.70 -8.25
CA PRO A 266 -25.57 14.52 -8.92
C PRO A 266 -26.62 13.45 -9.27
N LEU A 267 -27.69 13.35 -8.49
CA LEU A 267 -28.76 12.36 -8.71
C LEU A 267 -29.62 12.65 -9.94
N ASP A 268 -29.71 13.93 -10.34
CA ASP A 268 -30.59 14.37 -11.44
C ASP A 268 -29.78 14.83 -12.67
N TYR A 269 -28.44 14.71 -12.61
CA TYR A 269 -27.57 15.20 -13.68
C TYR A 269 -27.08 14.06 -14.57
N ALA A 270 -27.62 13.95 -15.77
CA ALA A 270 -27.18 12.96 -16.76
C ALA A 270 -25.81 13.33 -17.34
N VAL A 271 -24.92 12.35 -17.46
CA VAL A 271 -23.57 12.50 -18.04
C VAL A 271 -23.38 11.49 -19.17
N THR A 272 -22.61 11.91 -20.18
CA THR A 272 -22.30 11.06 -21.33
C THR A 272 -20.87 10.55 -21.24
N PRO A 273 -20.67 9.21 -21.23
CA PRO A 273 -19.33 8.62 -21.23
C PRO A 273 -18.60 8.90 -22.54
N ARG A 274 -17.32 9.26 -22.46
CA ARG A 274 -16.47 9.36 -23.66
C ARG A 274 -16.16 7.99 -24.25
N GLY A 275 -16.00 6.95 -23.40
CA GLY A 275 -15.92 5.55 -23.82
C GLY A 275 -14.57 4.88 -23.67
N LEU A 276 -13.57 5.56 -23.10
CA LEU A 276 -12.24 4.99 -22.90
C LEU A 276 -12.30 3.73 -22.01
N ARG A 277 -13.08 3.80 -20.93
CA ARG A 277 -13.25 2.70 -19.98
C ARG A 277 -13.79 1.44 -20.65
N VAL A 278 -14.79 1.60 -21.50
CA VAL A 278 -15.40 0.48 -22.25
C VAL A 278 -14.45 -0.07 -23.31
N LEU A 279 -13.76 0.80 -24.05
CA LEU A 279 -12.76 0.37 -25.04
C LEU A 279 -11.60 -0.40 -24.42
N TRP A 280 -11.18 -0.07 -23.18
CA TRP A 280 -10.13 -0.78 -22.48
C TRP A 280 -10.50 -2.20 -22.07
N GLN A 281 -11.77 -2.55 -22.05
CA GLN A 281 -12.21 -3.93 -21.83
C GLN A 281 -12.05 -4.82 -23.09
N ILE A 282 -11.75 -4.22 -24.25
CA ILE A 282 -11.50 -4.96 -25.49
C ILE A 282 -10.09 -5.55 -25.44
N PRO A 283 -9.92 -6.90 -25.45
CA PRO A 283 -8.62 -7.52 -25.38
C PRO A 283 -7.71 -7.08 -26.53
N ARG A 284 -6.43 -6.82 -26.21
CA ARG A 284 -5.38 -6.45 -27.17
C ARG A 284 -5.56 -5.11 -27.89
N LEU A 285 -6.52 -4.28 -27.49
CA LEU A 285 -6.62 -2.93 -28.00
C LEU A 285 -5.56 -2.06 -27.31
N PRO A 286 -4.58 -1.46 -28.04
CA PRO A 286 -3.56 -0.61 -27.41
C PRO A 286 -4.18 0.68 -26.84
N ASP A 287 -3.69 1.12 -25.69
CA ASP A 287 -4.22 2.30 -24.98
C ASP A 287 -4.20 3.57 -25.83
N ASN A 288 -3.14 3.79 -26.60
CA ASN A 288 -3.03 4.93 -27.51
C ASN A 288 -4.06 4.91 -28.64
N VAL A 289 -4.46 3.72 -29.11
CA VAL A 289 -5.51 3.58 -30.14
C VAL A 289 -6.88 3.84 -29.51
N ALA A 290 -7.16 3.29 -28.35
CA ALA A 290 -8.41 3.54 -27.63
C ALA A 290 -8.62 5.04 -27.37
N ARG A 291 -7.58 5.75 -26.90
CA ARG A 291 -7.62 7.21 -26.69
C ARG A 291 -7.93 7.96 -27.97
N ARG A 292 -7.24 7.67 -29.10
CA ARG A 292 -7.50 8.32 -30.38
C ARG A 292 -8.92 8.07 -30.89
N VAL A 293 -9.47 6.87 -30.69
CA VAL A 293 -10.87 6.58 -31.05
C VAL A 293 -11.80 7.47 -30.25
N VAL A 294 -11.59 7.61 -28.95
CA VAL A 294 -12.41 8.49 -28.10
C VAL A 294 -12.25 9.97 -28.48
N GLU A 295 -11.03 10.44 -28.73
CA GLU A 295 -10.76 11.83 -29.14
C GLU A 295 -11.41 12.19 -30.47
N ASN A 296 -11.51 11.25 -31.42
CA ASN A 296 -12.11 11.50 -32.72
C ASN A 296 -13.65 11.36 -32.75
N LEU A 297 -14.20 10.47 -31.92
CA LEU A 297 -15.64 10.15 -31.92
C LEU A 297 -16.38 10.75 -30.71
N GLU A 298 -15.64 11.32 -29.74
CA GLU A 298 -16.08 12.14 -28.61
C GLU A 298 -17.00 11.46 -27.58
N SER A 299 -17.80 10.45 -27.96
CA SER A 299 -18.71 9.77 -27.03
C SER A 299 -18.85 8.29 -27.32
N LEU A 300 -19.14 7.51 -26.29
CA LEU A 300 -19.41 6.06 -26.40
C LEU A 300 -20.58 5.78 -27.32
N GLU A 301 -21.63 6.60 -27.30
CA GLU A 301 -22.80 6.42 -28.18
C GLU A 301 -22.41 6.50 -29.65
N VAL A 302 -21.58 7.45 -30.03
CA VAL A 302 -21.06 7.58 -31.40
C VAL A 302 -20.15 6.40 -31.75
N ILE A 303 -19.28 6.00 -30.83
CA ILE A 303 -18.39 4.83 -31.02
C ILE A 303 -19.19 3.54 -31.26
N LEU A 304 -20.26 3.32 -30.50
CA LEU A 304 -21.13 2.14 -30.65
C LEU A 304 -21.86 2.09 -32.02
N ARG A 305 -22.17 3.26 -32.59
CA ARG A 305 -22.85 3.38 -33.89
C ARG A 305 -21.91 3.48 -35.08
N ALA A 306 -20.61 3.70 -34.82
CA ALA A 306 -19.61 3.91 -35.86
C ALA A 306 -19.49 2.71 -36.81
N SER A 307 -19.50 3.01 -38.10
CA SER A 307 -19.21 2.04 -39.16
C SER A 307 -17.72 1.66 -39.17
N GLY A 308 -17.38 0.54 -39.83
CA GLY A 308 -15.98 0.18 -40.02
C GLY A 308 -15.14 1.26 -40.70
N ARG A 309 -15.72 1.99 -41.66
CA ARG A 309 -15.03 3.08 -42.37
C ARG A 309 -14.75 4.30 -41.50
N GLU A 310 -15.67 4.65 -40.61
CA GLU A 310 -15.48 5.75 -39.65
C GLU A 310 -14.39 5.41 -38.62
N LEU A 311 -14.34 4.17 -38.14
CA LEU A 311 -13.27 3.73 -37.29
C LEU A 311 -11.92 3.66 -38.03
N GLU A 312 -11.88 3.25 -39.30
CA GLU A 312 -10.68 3.22 -40.14
C GLU A 312 -10.14 4.63 -40.41
N ALA A 313 -10.96 5.65 -40.34
CA ALA A 313 -10.55 7.05 -40.50
C ALA A 313 -9.71 7.56 -39.32
N VAL A 314 -9.80 6.89 -38.16
CA VAL A 314 -8.99 7.23 -36.98
C VAL A 314 -7.55 6.78 -37.17
N GLU A 315 -6.61 7.67 -36.91
CA GLU A 315 -5.18 7.39 -37.07
C GLU A 315 -4.76 6.19 -36.19
N GLY A 316 -4.12 5.22 -36.80
CA GLY A 316 -3.66 3.98 -36.15
C GLY A 316 -4.71 2.86 -36.09
N VAL A 317 -5.92 3.08 -36.63
CA VAL A 317 -6.98 2.09 -36.76
C VAL A 317 -7.06 1.60 -38.21
N GLY A 318 -6.44 0.45 -38.48
CA GLY A 318 -6.62 -0.22 -39.77
C GLY A 318 -7.83 -1.16 -39.75
N GLN A 319 -8.15 -1.75 -40.91
CA GLN A 319 -9.33 -2.61 -41.10
C GLN A 319 -9.45 -3.75 -40.08
N ALA A 320 -8.34 -4.39 -39.68
CA ALA A 320 -8.33 -5.44 -38.67
C ALA A 320 -8.76 -4.90 -37.29
N ARG A 321 -8.20 -3.75 -36.86
CA ARG A 321 -8.54 -3.13 -35.60
C ARG A 321 -9.98 -2.60 -35.56
N ALA A 322 -10.45 -1.99 -36.63
CA ALA A 322 -11.83 -1.54 -36.75
C ALA A 322 -12.82 -2.71 -36.54
N ARG A 323 -12.48 -3.89 -37.11
CA ARG A 323 -13.26 -5.11 -36.89
C ARG A 323 -13.19 -5.59 -35.42
N GLU A 324 -11.98 -5.63 -34.84
CA GLU A 324 -11.78 -6.03 -33.44
C GLU A 324 -12.55 -5.12 -32.48
N ILE A 325 -12.52 -3.80 -32.69
CA ILE A 325 -13.28 -2.83 -31.88
C ILE A 325 -14.79 -3.14 -31.98
N ARG A 326 -15.35 -3.26 -33.17
CA ARG A 326 -16.77 -3.54 -33.36
C ARG A 326 -17.20 -4.89 -32.77
N GLU A 327 -16.43 -5.95 -32.97
CA GLU A 327 -16.71 -7.26 -32.42
C GLU A 327 -16.56 -7.28 -30.90
N GLY A 328 -15.55 -6.56 -30.37
CA GLY A 328 -15.33 -6.40 -28.93
C GLY A 328 -16.50 -5.69 -28.25
N LEU A 329 -16.91 -4.54 -28.80
CA LEU A 329 -18.06 -3.79 -28.27
C LEU A 329 -19.36 -4.60 -28.31
N ARG A 330 -19.60 -5.34 -29.40
CA ARG A 330 -20.79 -6.22 -29.51
C ARG A 330 -20.76 -7.31 -28.45
N ARG A 331 -19.62 -7.98 -28.23
CA ARG A 331 -19.49 -9.01 -27.19
C ARG A 331 -19.70 -8.44 -25.79
N LEU A 332 -19.15 -7.26 -25.49
CA LEU A 332 -19.36 -6.60 -24.21
C LEU A 332 -20.83 -6.25 -23.98
N GLN A 333 -21.51 -5.77 -25.01
CA GLN A 333 -22.94 -5.47 -24.96
C GLN A 333 -23.79 -6.74 -24.74
N GLU A 334 -23.49 -7.82 -25.46
CA GLU A 334 -24.17 -9.11 -25.31
C GLU A 334 -23.94 -9.69 -23.90
N HIS A 335 -22.72 -9.64 -23.38
CA HIS A 335 -22.38 -10.12 -22.03
C HIS A 335 -23.14 -9.36 -20.95
N ASN A 336 -23.19 -8.05 -21.07
CA ASN A 336 -23.90 -7.17 -20.15
C ASN A 336 -25.43 -7.45 -20.12
N LEU A 337 -26.02 -7.81 -21.25
CA LEU A 337 -27.42 -8.24 -21.32
C LEU A 337 -27.65 -9.57 -20.59
N VAL A 338 -26.74 -10.53 -20.72
CA VAL A 338 -26.82 -11.83 -20.05
C VAL A 338 -26.70 -11.69 -18.53
N ASP A 339 -25.73 -10.94 -18.05
CA ASP A 339 -25.54 -10.72 -16.62
C ASP A 339 -26.76 -10.08 -15.96
N ARG A 340 -27.44 -9.19 -16.66
CA ARG A 340 -28.68 -8.58 -16.19
C ARG A 340 -29.82 -9.60 -16.01
N TYR A 341 -29.91 -10.59 -16.92
CA TYR A 341 -30.93 -11.64 -16.81
C TYR A 341 -30.63 -12.67 -15.71
N LEU A 342 -29.36 -12.81 -15.30
CA LEU A 342 -28.93 -13.73 -14.23
C LEU A 342 -29.02 -13.13 -12.84
N GLN A 343 -29.14 -11.80 -12.74
CA GLN A 343 -29.28 -11.06 -11.47
C GLN A 343 -30.74 -10.74 -11.11
N LEU A 344 -31.72 -11.08 -11.96
CA LEU A 344 -33.14 -11.06 -11.72
C LEU A 344 -33.62 -12.45 -11.28
#